data_82b0dd97b1037b5fe3630e4e800835bf
#
_entry.id   82b0dd97b1037b5fe3630e4e800835bf
#
_cell.length_a   1.000
_cell.length_b   1.000
_cell.length_c   1.000
_cell.angle_alpha   90.00
_cell.angle_beta   90.00
_cell.angle_gamma   90.00
#
_symmetry.space_group_name_H-M   'P 1'
#
loop_
_entity.id
_entity.type
_entity.pdbx_description
1 polymer ?
#
loop_
_entity_poly.entity_id
_entity_poly.type
_entity_poly.pdbx_seq_one_letter_code
_entity_poly.pdbx_strand_id
1 'polypeptide(L)'
;KAVRSLEIGAYHLFLKKAEAMTTEELRSYISRATDDRIFMITELLRRGESRSSISEITGIDAFFISKLAHIAELEKEAASAPSDLDVLEECKKYGFSDRAIAKLWNTDEKSVRRLRTENGMTPRYKAIDSCASEFDAYIPYYYSTYNGRENESCRDTSTRSIVVLGAG
;
A
#
# COMPACT_ATOMS: atom_id res chain seq x y z
N LYS A 1 2.36 3.78 -3.07
CA LYS A 1 2.99 4.95 -3.72
C LYS A 1 3.92 5.68 -2.74
N ALA A 2 3.48 6.04 -1.52
CA ALA A 2 4.30 6.75 -0.53
C ALA A 2 5.64 6.03 -0.23
N VAL A 3 5.62 4.71 -0.01
CA VAL A 3 6.84 3.92 0.21
C VAL A 3 7.79 3.99 -1.01
N ARG A 4 7.26 3.99 -2.23
CA ARG A 4 8.10 4.11 -3.43
C ARG A 4 8.71 5.49 -3.62
N SER A 5 8.07 6.55 -3.13
CA SER A 5 8.60 7.91 -3.21
C SER A 5 9.83 8.13 -2.32
N LEU A 6 10.12 7.23 -1.40
CA LEU A 6 11.36 7.25 -0.61
C LEU A 6 12.62 6.88 -1.43
N GLU A 7 12.44 6.31 -2.63
CA GLU A 7 13.53 5.90 -3.55
C GLU A 7 14.61 4.98 -2.95
N ILE A 8 14.27 4.27 -1.87
CA ILE A 8 15.15 3.32 -1.17
C ILE A 8 15.06 1.89 -1.75
N GLY A 9 14.47 1.74 -2.93
CA GLY A 9 14.24 0.44 -3.57
C GLY A 9 13.10 -0.40 -2.97
N ALA A 10 12.41 0.11 -1.96
CA ALA A 10 11.24 -0.55 -1.36
C ALA A 10 9.98 -0.32 -2.22
N TYR A 11 9.19 -1.35 -2.42
CA TYR A 11 7.95 -1.30 -3.19
C TYR A 11 6.70 -1.72 -2.39
N HIS A 12 6.91 -2.13 -1.17
CA HIS A 12 5.93 -2.47 -0.13
C HIS A 12 6.62 -2.28 1.22
N LEU A 13 6.04 -2.74 2.31
CA LEU A 13 6.69 -2.69 3.64
C LEU A 13 7.74 -3.82 3.83
N PHE A 14 8.40 -4.23 2.74
CA PHE A 14 9.51 -5.17 2.75
C PHE A 14 10.84 -4.44 2.68
N LEU A 15 11.71 -4.71 3.62
CA LEU A 15 13.07 -4.19 3.64
C LEU A 15 14.04 -5.29 4.07
N LYS A 16 15.01 -5.62 3.21
CA LYS A 16 16.00 -6.69 3.49
C LYS A 16 16.74 -6.48 4.81
N LYS A 17 17.03 -5.22 5.17
CA LYS A 17 17.66 -4.87 6.43
C LYS A 17 16.81 -5.34 7.63
N ALA A 18 15.50 -5.13 7.58
CA ALA A 18 14.59 -5.57 8.65
C ALA A 18 14.49 -7.09 8.73
N GLU A 19 14.41 -7.77 7.58
CA GLU A 19 14.36 -9.24 7.50
C GLU A 19 15.61 -9.90 8.10
N ALA A 20 16.79 -9.24 8.00
CA ALA A 20 18.06 -9.77 8.48
C ALA A 20 18.33 -9.54 9.98
N MET A 21 17.59 -8.64 10.65
CA MET A 21 17.76 -8.32 12.07
C MET A 21 17.06 -9.33 12.96
N THR A 22 17.59 -9.57 14.15
CA THR A 22 16.91 -10.33 15.20
C THR A 22 15.73 -9.53 15.78
N THR A 23 14.84 -10.21 16.50
CA THR A 23 13.69 -9.55 17.14
C THR A 23 14.14 -8.52 18.20
N GLU A 24 15.18 -8.82 18.94
CA GLU A 24 15.78 -7.93 19.94
C GLU A 24 16.41 -6.68 19.30
N GLU A 25 17.12 -6.86 18.19
CA GLU A 25 17.68 -5.74 17.42
C GLU A 25 16.58 -4.85 16.85
N LEU A 26 15.51 -5.45 16.33
CA LEU A 26 14.35 -4.70 15.83
C LEU A 26 13.67 -3.90 16.94
N ARG A 27 13.46 -4.50 18.12
CA ARG A 27 12.90 -3.78 19.28
C ARG A 27 13.77 -2.60 19.71
N SER A 28 15.08 -2.82 19.79
CA SER A 28 16.03 -1.74 20.10
C SER A 28 16.02 -0.65 19.03
N TYR A 29 15.91 -1.05 17.77
CA TYR A 29 15.91 -0.12 16.64
C TYR A 29 14.69 0.80 16.63
N ILE A 30 13.48 0.26 16.84
CA ILE A 30 12.24 1.04 16.78
C ILE A 30 12.06 2.04 17.93
N SER A 31 12.86 1.95 18.99
CA SER A 31 12.85 2.93 20.07
C SER A 31 13.29 4.32 19.62
N ARG A 32 14.02 4.39 18.49
CA ARG A 32 14.47 5.64 17.88
C ARG A 32 13.58 6.02 16.70
N ALA A 33 13.29 7.30 16.55
CA ALA A 33 12.51 7.82 15.42
C ALA A 33 13.42 7.98 14.19
N THR A 34 13.53 6.91 13.38
CA THR A 34 14.24 6.89 12.10
C THR A 34 13.26 6.87 10.93
N ASP A 35 13.71 7.26 9.75
CA ASP A 35 12.92 7.30 8.50
C ASP A 35 12.47 5.91 8.03
N ASP A 36 13.26 4.88 8.33
CA ASP A 36 12.98 3.50 7.97
C ASP A 36 12.27 2.67 9.08
N ARG A 37 11.95 3.31 10.23
CA ARG A 37 11.35 2.64 11.40
C ARG A 37 10.07 1.87 11.07
N ILE A 38 9.27 2.36 10.13
CA ILE A 38 8.02 1.71 9.72
C ILE A 38 8.23 0.27 9.21
N PHE A 39 9.34 0.00 8.53
CA PHE A 39 9.65 -1.34 8.03
C PHE A 39 10.00 -2.30 9.18
N MET A 40 10.71 -1.80 10.20
CA MET A 40 11.08 -2.59 11.38
C MET A 40 9.85 -2.92 12.22
N ILE A 41 8.93 -1.95 12.37
CA ILE A 41 7.66 -2.15 13.05
C ILE A 41 6.83 -3.23 12.32
N THR A 42 6.73 -3.14 10.99
CA THR A 42 5.95 -4.11 10.22
C THR A 42 6.58 -5.51 10.29
N GLU A 43 7.92 -5.61 10.31
CA GLU A 43 8.60 -6.89 10.47
C GLU A 43 8.35 -7.50 11.84
N LEU A 44 8.35 -6.72 12.92
CA LEU A 44 7.98 -7.19 14.26
C LEU A 44 6.54 -7.70 14.29
N LEU A 45 5.61 -7.01 13.64
CA LEU A 45 4.22 -7.47 13.53
C LEU A 45 4.09 -8.79 12.78
N ARG A 46 4.85 -9.00 11.69
CA ARG A 46 4.92 -10.30 10.99
C ARG A 46 5.42 -11.43 11.88
N ARG A 47 6.35 -11.13 12.78
CA ARG A 47 6.89 -12.08 13.77
C ARG A 47 5.98 -12.29 14.97
N GLY A 48 4.85 -11.61 15.04
CA GLY A 48 3.85 -11.79 16.10
C GLY A 48 4.05 -10.90 17.33
N GLU A 49 4.89 -9.85 17.24
CA GLU A 49 5.00 -8.87 18.32
C GLU A 49 3.65 -8.19 18.56
N SER A 50 3.33 -7.95 19.83
CA SER A 50 2.04 -7.35 20.20
C SER A 50 1.99 -5.87 19.84
N ARG A 51 0.80 -5.41 19.44
CA ARG A 51 0.54 -3.99 19.10
C ARG A 51 0.81 -3.07 20.28
N SER A 52 0.48 -3.51 21.50
CA SER A 52 0.73 -2.76 22.74
C SER A 52 2.23 -2.60 23.01
N SER A 53 3.01 -3.69 22.91
CA SER A 53 4.45 -3.63 23.07
C SER A 53 5.11 -2.64 22.10
N ILE A 54 4.73 -2.68 20.82
CA ILE A 54 5.25 -1.75 19.82
C ILE A 54 4.84 -0.30 20.14
N SER A 55 3.59 -0.07 20.55
CA SER A 55 3.12 1.27 20.92
C SER A 55 3.89 1.81 22.14
N GLU A 56 4.12 0.98 23.16
CA GLU A 56 4.91 1.35 24.35
C GLU A 56 6.37 1.70 24.01
N ILE A 57 7.03 0.90 23.17
CA ILE A 57 8.42 1.15 22.77
C ILE A 57 8.55 2.42 21.92
N THR A 58 7.59 2.66 21.02
CA THR A 58 7.71 3.71 19.99
C THR A 58 7.04 5.02 20.37
N GLY A 59 6.09 5.01 21.30
CA GLY A 59 5.17 6.12 21.58
C GLY A 59 4.16 6.39 20.44
N ILE A 60 4.09 5.53 19.43
CA ILE A 60 3.14 5.68 18.32
C ILE A 60 1.77 5.21 18.79
N ASP A 61 0.72 5.99 18.49
CA ASP A 61 -0.65 5.66 18.83
C ASP A 61 -1.06 4.29 18.27
N ALA A 62 -1.76 3.52 19.10
CA ALA A 62 -2.20 2.16 18.77
C ALA A 62 -3.06 2.08 17.49
N PHE A 63 -3.73 3.18 17.12
CA PHE A 63 -4.48 3.26 15.86
C PHE A 63 -3.57 3.01 14.65
N PHE A 64 -2.42 3.69 14.57
CA PHE A 64 -1.48 3.52 13.44
C PHE A 64 -0.84 2.13 13.45
N ILE A 65 -0.46 1.64 14.63
CA ILE A 65 0.09 0.27 14.76
C ILE A 65 -0.95 -0.76 14.33
N SER A 66 -2.23 -0.59 14.65
CA SER A 66 -3.30 -1.49 14.21
C SER A 66 -3.46 -1.52 12.68
N LYS A 67 -3.25 -0.38 11.99
CA LYS A 67 -3.28 -0.33 10.52
C LYS A 67 -2.13 -1.08 9.89
N LEU A 68 -0.93 -1.00 10.48
CA LEU A 68 0.22 -1.77 10.03
C LEU A 68 0.05 -3.27 10.31
N ALA A 69 -0.53 -3.62 11.45
CA ALA A 69 -0.84 -5.01 11.79
C ALA A 69 -1.82 -5.62 10.78
N HIS A 70 -2.86 -4.88 10.41
CA HIS A 70 -3.80 -5.33 9.38
C HIS A 70 -3.14 -5.58 8.02
N ILE A 71 -2.17 -4.74 7.62
CA ILE A 71 -1.37 -4.99 6.40
C ILE A 71 -0.59 -6.30 6.53
N ALA A 72 0.05 -6.56 7.69
CA ALA A 72 0.79 -7.80 7.92
C ALA A 72 -0.14 -9.04 7.95
N GLU A 73 -1.35 -8.90 8.47
CA GLU A 73 -2.40 -9.94 8.44
C GLU A 73 -2.82 -10.25 6.99
N LEU A 74 -3.08 -9.23 6.17
CA LEU A 74 -3.40 -9.39 4.74
C LEU A 74 -2.25 -10.01 3.94
N GLU A 75 -0.99 -9.70 4.26
CA GLU A 75 0.16 -10.36 3.65
C GLU A 75 0.14 -11.87 3.91
N LYS A 76 -0.15 -12.27 5.15
CA LYS A 76 -0.25 -13.68 5.53
C LYS A 76 -1.42 -14.37 4.84
N GLU A 77 -2.58 -13.72 4.79
CA GLU A 77 -3.76 -14.21 4.08
C GLU A 77 -3.48 -14.39 2.59
N ALA A 78 -2.91 -13.38 1.93
CA ALA A 78 -2.52 -13.45 0.52
C ALA A 78 -1.53 -14.59 0.25
N ALA A 79 -0.54 -14.78 1.12
CA ALA A 79 0.42 -15.86 0.97
C ALA A 79 -0.21 -17.26 1.09
N SER A 80 -1.28 -17.39 1.88
CA SER A 80 -2.00 -18.67 2.08
C SER A 80 -3.05 -18.97 1.01
N ALA A 81 -3.50 -17.98 0.25
CA ALA A 81 -4.56 -18.10 -0.75
C ALA A 81 -4.12 -17.54 -2.12
N PRO A 82 -3.14 -18.17 -2.81
CA PRO A 82 -2.70 -17.72 -4.12
C PRO A 82 -3.84 -17.76 -5.15
N SER A 83 -3.96 -16.68 -5.93
CA SER A 83 -4.97 -16.51 -6.98
C SER A 83 -6.42 -16.38 -6.50
N ASP A 84 -6.64 -16.28 -5.20
CA ASP A 84 -7.96 -15.95 -4.66
C ASP A 84 -8.33 -14.50 -5.03
N LEU A 85 -9.50 -14.32 -5.65
CA LEU A 85 -9.93 -13.03 -6.19
C LEU A 85 -10.41 -12.07 -5.09
N ASP A 86 -11.04 -12.57 -4.06
CA ASP A 86 -11.54 -11.75 -2.95
C ASP A 86 -10.36 -11.21 -2.14
N VAL A 87 -9.37 -12.06 -1.86
CA VAL A 87 -8.13 -11.66 -1.20
C VAL A 87 -7.33 -10.68 -2.07
N LEU A 88 -7.28 -10.92 -3.38
CA LEU A 88 -6.64 -10.01 -4.33
C LEU A 88 -7.30 -8.63 -4.31
N GLU A 89 -8.63 -8.58 -4.35
CA GLU A 89 -9.38 -7.32 -4.32
C GLU A 89 -9.12 -6.55 -3.02
N GLU A 90 -9.16 -7.25 -1.88
CA GLU A 90 -8.88 -6.64 -0.58
C GLU A 90 -7.44 -6.10 -0.51
N CYS A 91 -6.45 -6.88 -0.93
CA CYS A 91 -5.08 -6.40 -1.04
C CYS A 91 -4.96 -5.14 -1.93
N LYS A 92 -5.68 -5.08 -3.05
CA LYS A 92 -5.68 -3.90 -3.93
C LYS A 92 -6.30 -2.68 -3.25
N LYS A 93 -7.38 -2.83 -2.48
CA LYS A 93 -8.00 -1.76 -1.67
C LYS A 93 -7.03 -1.20 -0.65
N TYR A 94 -6.21 -2.04 -0.02
CA TYR A 94 -5.17 -1.63 0.94
C TYR A 94 -3.84 -1.23 0.30
N GLY A 95 -3.79 -1.12 -1.03
CA GLY A 95 -2.67 -0.50 -1.75
C GLY A 95 -1.51 -1.44 -2.09
N PHE A 96 -1.70 -2.75 -2.01
CA PHE A 96 -0.71 -3.71 -2.48
C PHE A 96 -0.47 -3.56 -3.99
N SER A 97 0.79 -3.45 -4.38
CA SER A 97 1.17 -3.47 -5.79
C SER A 97 1.09 -4.89 -6.36
N ASP A 98 0.92 -5.01 -7.68
CA ASP A 98 0.96 -6.32 -8.34
C ASP A 98 2.29 -7.03 -8.07
N ARG A 99 3.39 -6.26 -7.96
CA ARG A 99 4.72 -6.77 -7.59
C ARG A 99 4.77 -7.31 -6.15
N ALA A 100 4.10 -6.66 -5.18
CA ALA A 100 4.06 -7.14 -3.81
C ALA A 100 3.29 -8.45 -3.70
N ILE A 101 2.13 -8.53 -4.37
CA ILE A 101 1.30 -9.73 -4.42
C ILE A 101 2.06 -10.87 -5.14
N ALA A 102 2.75 -10.57 -6.23
CA ALA A 102 3.57 -11.55 -6.96
C ALA A 102 4.66 -12.18 -6.05
N LYS A 103 5.30 -11.36 -5.19
CA LYS A 103 6.25 -11.88 -4.17
C LYS A 103 5.56 -12.85 -3.20
N LEU A 104 4.37 -12.49 -2.69
CA LEU A 104 3.63 -13.32 -1.74
C LEU A 104 3.16 -14.63 -2.37
N TRP A 105 2.74 -14.60 -3.63
CA TRP A 105 2.26 -15.76 -4.37
C TRP A 105 3.36 -16.57 -5.05
N ASN A 106 4.61 -16.16 -4.93
CA ASN A 106 5.75 -16.76 -5.62
C ASN A 106 5.53 -16.86 -7.15
N THR A 107 5.04 -15.78 -7.76
CA THR A 107 4.74 -15.65 -9.19
C THR A 107 5.32 -14.35 -9.76
N ASP A 108 5.03 -14.04 -11.02
CA ASP A 108 5.45 -12.80 -11.66
C ASP A 108 4.36 -11.71 -11.65
N GLU A 109 4.78 -10.46 -11.71
CA GLU A 109 3.90 -9.30 -11.67
C GLU A 109 2.90 -9.26 -12.84
N LYS A 110 3.29 -9.78 -14.01
CA LYS A 110 2.43 -9.81 -15.21
C LYS A 110 1.27 -10.76 -15.02
N SER A 111 1.50 -11.91 -14.37
CA SER A 111 0.47 -12.89 -14.05
C SER A 111 -0.57 -12.31 -13.09
N VAL A 112 -0.14 -11.62 -12.02
CA VAL A 112 -1.06 -10.93 -11.11
C VAL A 112 -1.85 -9.84 -11.85
N ARG A 113 -1.18 -9.03 -12.67
CA ARG A 113 -1.83 -8.00 -13.46
C ARG A 113 -2.87 -8.58 -14.41
N ARG A 114 -2.53 -9.66 -15.10
CA ARG A 114 -3.46 -10.35 -16.01
C ARG A 114 -4.68 -10.83 -15.26
N LEU A 115 -4.49 -11.57 -14.15
CA LEU A 115 -5.59 -12.08 -13.34
C LEU A 115 -6.55 -10.98 -12.91
N ARG A 116 -6.05 -9.89 -12.34
CA ARG A 116 -6.91 -8.80 -11.88
C ARG A 116 -7.63 -8.08 -13.02
N THR A 117 -6.97 -7.91 -14.20
CA THR A 117 -7.59 -7.20 -15.33
C THR A 117 -8.65 -8.04 -16.04
N GLU A 118 -8.42 -9.35 -16.18
CA GLU A 118 -9.42 -10.29 -16.70
C GLU A 118 -10.67 -10.38 -15.83
N ASN A 119 -10.51 -10.12 -14.52
CA ASN A 119 -11.62 -10.07 -13.56
C ASN A 119 -12.14 -8.63 -13.29
N GLY A 120 -11.81 -7.66 -14.14
CA GLY A 120 -12.34 -6.30 -14.05
C GLY A 120 -11.79 -5.45 -12.89
N MET A 121 -10.79 -5.94 -12.16
CA MET A 121 -10.16 -5.20 -11.05
C MET A 121 -9.22 -4.13 -11.59
N THR A 122 -9.77 -2.98 -11.90
CA THR A 122 -9.03 -1.80 -12.38
C THR A 122 -9.15 -0.65 -11.41
N PRO A 123 -8.14 0.21 -11.29
CA PRO A 123 -8.25 1.39 -10.45
C PRO A 123 -9.31 2.34 -10.98
N ARG A 124 -9.96 3.03 -10.08
CA ARG A 124 -10.89 4.14 -10.38
C ARG A 124 -10.18 5.45 -10.12
N TYR A 125 -10.59 6.48 -10.83
CA TYR A 125 -10.05 7.82 -10.69
C TYR A 125 -11.11 8.72 -10.05
N LYS A 126 -10.77 9.25 -8.87
CA LYS A 126 -11.64 10.08 -8.06
C LYS A 126 -11.10 11.50 -8.00
N ALA A 127 -11.97 12.48 -8.16
CA ALA A 127 -11.68 13.87 -7.82
C ALA A 127 -11.76 14.02 -6.30
N ILE A 128 -10.85 14.82 -5.73
CA ILE A 128 -10.92 15.19 -4.31
C ILE A 128 -11.14 16.68 -4.25
N ASP A 129 -12.25 17.06 -3.64
CA ASP A 129 -12.52 18.45 -3.35
C ASP A 129 -11.57 18.93 -2.25
N SER A 130 -10.62 19.78 -2.61
CA SER A 130 -9.67 20.38 -1.68
C SER A 130 -10.21 21.62 -0.97
N CYS A 131 -11.43 22.07 -1.33
CA CYS A 131 -12.07 23.26 -0.76
C CYS A 131 -13.15 22.91 0.27
N ALA A 132 -13.32 21.64 0.63
CA ALA A 132 -14.29 21.15 1.61
C ALA A 132 -15.75 21.60 1.29
N SER A 133 -16.09 21.71 0.03
CA SER A 133 -17.37 22.23 -0.49
C SER A 133 -17.70 23.67 -0.09
N GLU A 134 -16.70 24.44 0.35
CA GLU A 134 -16.90 25.87 0.66
C GLU A 134 -17.03 26.73 -0.61
N PHE A 135 -16.47 26.26 -1.74
CA PHE A 135 -16.51 26.95 -3.02
C PHE A 135 -16.78 25.95 -4.14
N ASP A 136 -17.57 26.33 -5.12
CA ASP A 136 -17.69 25.63 -6.39
C ASP A 136 -16.40 25.81 -7.20
N ALA A 137 -15.42 24.94 -6.96
CA ALA A 137 -14.14 24.96 -7.66
C ALA A 137 -13.97 23.67 -8.46
N TYR A 138 -13.73 23.84 -9.78
CA TYR A 138 -13.27 22.73 -10.60
C TYR A 138 -11.79 22.47 -10.31
N ILE A 139 -11.51 21.34 -9.65
CA ILE A 139 -10.15 20.93 -9.33
C ILE A 139 -9.77 19.76 -10.25
N PRO A 140 -8.88 19.95 -11.24
CA PRO A 140 -8.53 18.93 -12.23
C PRO A 140 -7.52 17.91 -11.70
N TYR A 141 -7.57 17.57 -10.41
CA TYR A 141 -6.71 16.56 -9.80
C TYR A 141 -7.48 15.28 -9.54
N TYR A 142 -6.95 14.18 -10.10
CA TYR A 142 -7.54 12.87 -9.96
C TYR A 142 -6.60 11.93 -9.22
N TYR A 143 -7.16 11.14 -8.32
CA TYR A 143 -6.45 10.15 -7.52
C TYR A 143 -6.91 8.75 -7.89
N SER A 144 -5.97 7.87 -8.19
CA SER A 144 -6.29 6.47 -8.47
C SER A 144 -6.50 5.70 -7.17
N THR A 145 -7.59 4.93 -7.11
CA THR A 145 -7.92 4.08 -5.98
C THR A 145 -8.60 2.79 -6.46
N TYR A 146 -8.52 1.74 -5.66
CA TYR A 146 -9.35 0.55 -5.84
C TYR A 146 -10.61 0.59 -4.97
N ASN A 147 -10.73 1.61 -4.11
CA ASN A 147 -11.94 1.89 -3.37
C ASN A 147 -12.87 2.78 -4.21
N GLY A 148 -14.12 2.38 -4.34
CA GLY A 148 -15.13 3.12 -5.10
C GLY A 148 -15.64 2.36 -6.32
N ARG A 149 -16.86 2.67 -6.71
CA ARG A 149 -17.59 1.95 -7.76
C ARG A 149 -17.40 2.54 -9.15
N GLU A 150 -17.19 3.85 -9.26
CA GLU A 150 -17.23 4.58 -10.52
C GLU A 150 -16.02 5.51 -10.69
N ASN A 151 -15.68 5.78 -11.96
CA ASN A 151 -14.74 6.84 -12.31
C ASN A 151 -15.47 8.18 -12.30
N GLU A 152 -14.82 9.19 -11.74
CA GLU A 152 -15.27 10.59 -11.81
C GLU A 152 -14.54 11.35 -12.93
N SER A 153 -13.50 10.73 -13.52
CA SER A 153 -12.81 11.31 -14.68
C SER A 153 -13.61 11.03 -15.96
N CYS A 154 -13.99 12.07 -16.67
CA CYS A 154 -14.52 11.97 -18.01
C CYS A 154 -13.39 12.02 -19.03
N ARG A 155 -13.25 10.97 -19.85
CA ARG A 155 -12.31 10.99 -20.97
C ARG A 155 -13.02 11.59 -22.19
N ASP A 156 -12.49 12.70 -22.68
CA ASP A 156 -12.85 13.17 -24.00
C ASP A 156 -12.18 12.28 -25.06
N THR A 157 -13.00 11.51 -25.78
CA THR A 157 -12.52 10.60 -26.84
C THR A 157 -12.42 11.30 -28.21
N SER A 158 -12.87 12.54 -28.31
CA SER A 158 -12.83 13.33 -29.57
C SER A 158 -11.46 13.93 -29.85
N THR A 159 -10.61 14.04 -28.83
CA THR A 159 -9.28 14.65 -28.93
C THR A 159 -8.15 13.65 -28.67
N ARG A 160 -6.98 13.92 -29.27
CA ARG A 160 -5.76 13.18 -28.93
C ARG A 160 -5.24 13.64 -27.58
N SER A 161 -5.01 12.69 -26.70
CA SER A 161 -4.45 12.98 -25.38
C SER A 161 -2.97 12.60 -25.32
N ILE A 162 -2.17 13.48 -24.74
CA ILE A 162 -0.76 13.24 -24.43
C ILE A 162 -0.61 13.18 -22.92
N VAL A 163 0.02 12.11 -22.44
CA VAL A 163 0.36 11.98 -21.02
C VAL A 163 1.82 12.36 -20.83
N VAL A 164 2.06 13.38 -20.02
CA VAL A 164 3.40 13.77 -19.61
C VAL A 164 3.67 13.10 -18.26
N LEU A 165 4.67 12.22 -18.23
CA LEU A 165 5.13 11.59 -16.99
C LEU A 165 6.27 12.42 -16.43
N GLY A 166 6.05 13.04 -15.30
CA GLY A 166 7.05 13.83 -14.64
C GLY A 166 6.59 14.18 -13.24
N ALA A 167 7.53 14.32 -12.34
CA ALA A 167 7.34 14.99 -11.09
C ALA A 167 8.01 16.35 -11.19
N GLY A 168 7.30 17.39 -10.83
CA GLY A 168 7.91 18.70 -10.68
C GLY A 168 8.87 18.72 -9.50
#